data_72297d16aaf7b551ab2efc5a2279debe
#
_entry.id   72297d16aaf7b551ab2efc5a2279debe
#
_cell.length_a   1.000
_cell.length_b   1.000
_cell.length_c   1.000
_cell.angle_alpha   90.00
_cell.angle_beta   90.00
_cell.angle_gamma   90.00
#
_symmetry.space_group_name_H-M   'P 1'
#
loop_
_entity.id
_entity.type
_entity.pdbx_description
1 polymer ?
#
loop_
_entity_poly.entity_id
_entity_poly.type
_entity_poly.pdbx_seq_one_letter_code
_entity_poly.pdbx_strand_id
1 'polypeptide(L)'
;MSKEELLKNQSLPHDSASKHVSGLANYTDDISEPLNTLYGAIGWSKKAHAKITKIDLKDVEQSEGVISVVTYKDIPGRNDVGPVFDGDPIFPKTKVEYFGQP
;
A
#
# COMPACT_ATOMS: atom_id res chain seq x y z
N MET A 1 -20.75 34.50 20.71
CA MET A 1 -19.98 33.27 20.41
C MET A 1 -20.69 32.52 19.29
N SER A 2 -20.02 32.32 18.17
CA SER A 2 -20.62 31.64 17.02
C SER A 2 -20.75 30.14 17.29
N LYS A 3 -21.65 29.47 16.53
CA LYS A 3 -21.81 28.02 16.61
C LYS A 3 -20.51 27.24 16.31
N GLU A 4 -19.65 27.83 15.46
CA GLU A 4 -18.31 27.31 15.14
C GLU A 4 -17.30 27.44 16.30
N GLU A 5 -17.37 28.53 17.07
CA GLU A 5 -16.48 28.71 18.24
C GLU A 5 -16.87 27.76 19.39
N LEU A 6 -18.15 27.44 19.54
CA LEU A 6 -18.62 26.44 20.50
C LEU A 6 -18.14 25.03 20.16
N LEU A 7 -18.03 24.68 18.87
CA LEU A 7 -17.55 23.38 18.43
C LEU A 7 -16.03 23.20 18.61
N LYS A 8 -15.26 24.29 18.51
CA LYS A 8 -13.78 24.24 18.66
C LYS A 8 -13.32 23.85 20.08
N ASN A 9 -14.15 24.03 21.07
CA ASN A 9 -13.80 23.75 22.48
C ASN A 9 -14.52 22.53 23.06
N GLN A 10 -15.24 21.76 22.24
CA GLN A 10 -15.88 20.51 22.69
C GLN A 10 -15.00 19.31 22.35
N SER A 11 -14.74 18.49 23.36
CA SER A 11 -14.16 17.16 23.14
C SER A 11 -15.23 16.27 22.50
N LEU A 12 -15.20 16.17 21.18
CA LEU A 12 -16.11 15.29 20.46
C LEU A 12 -15.54 13.86 20.46
N PRO A 13 -16.35 12.86 20.80
CA PRO A 13 -15.92 11.48 20.72
C PRO A 13 -15.69 11.09 19.25
N HIS A 14 -14.71 10.25 19.02
CA HIS A 14 -14.45 9.63 17.72
C HIS A 14 -15.70 8.87 17.24
N ASP A 15 -15.97 8.87 15.92
CA ASP A 15 -17.18 8.25 15.32
C ASP A 15 -17.38 6.78 15.73
N SER A 16 -16.28 6.06 15.90
CA SER A 16 -16.29 4.65 16.31
C SER A 16 -16.06 4.44 17.81
N ALA A 17 -16.02 5.50 18.62
CA ALA A 17 -15.68 5.40 20.05
C ALA A 17 -16.60 4.43 20.81
N SER A 18 -17.90 4.48 20.57
CA SER A 18 -18.90 3.58 21.18
C SER A 18 -18.64 2.10 20.81
N LYS A 19 -18.22 1.83 19.57
CA LYS A 19 -17.90 0.49 19.12
C LYS A 19 -16.63 -0.05 19.78
N HIS A 20 -15.60 0.81 19.96
CA HIS A 20 -14.36 0.42 20.62
C HIS A 20 -14.58 0.07 22.10
N VAL A 21 -15.33 0.88 22.84
CA VAL A 21 -15.57 0.63 24.26
C VAL A 21 -16.57 -0.50 24.54
N SER A 22 -17.44 -0.81 23.59
CA SER A 22 -18.41 -1.92 23.68
C SER A 22 -17.89 -3.26 23.13
N GLY A 23 -16.69 -3.27 22.50
CA GLY A 23 -16.14 -4.45 21.85
C GLY A 23 -16.80 -4.80 20.51
N LEU A 24 -17.62 -3.90 19.94
CA LEU A 24 -18.29 -4.10 18.65
C LEU A 24 -17.48 -3.57 17.46
N ALA A 25 -16.33 -2.96 17.70
CA ALA A 25 -15.45 -2.51 16.63
C ALA A 25 -14.83 -3.70 15.92
N ASN A 26 -14.95 -3.72 14.59
CA ASN A 26 -14.28 -4.71 13.75
C ASN A 26 -12.89 -4.20 13.34
N TYR A 27 -11.89 -4.99 13.59
CA TYR A 27 -10.53 -4.81 13.07
C TYR A 27 -10.36 -5.61 11.78
N THR A 28 -9.29 -5.35 11.04
CA THR A 28 -9.03 -6.05 9.78
C THR A 28 -9.01 -7.58 9.96
N ASP A 29 -8.43 -8.06 11.06
CA ASP A 29 -8.34 -9.49 11.35
C ASP A 29 -9.69 -10.13 11.74
N ASP A 30 -10.70 -9.33 12.10
CA ASP A 30 -12.06 -9.80 12.41
C ASP A 30 -12.92 -9.96 11.15
N ILE A 31 -12.45 -9.45 10.02
CA ILE A 31 -13.17 -9.50 8.75
C ILE A 31 -12.87 -10.83 8.06
N SER A 32 -13.90 -11.62 7.81
CA SER A 32 -13.76 -12.87 7.07
C SER A 32 -13.28 -12.63 5.65
N GLU A 33 -12.30 -13.40 5.20
CA GLU A 33 -11.80 -13.32 3.84
C GLU A 33 -12.92 -13.69 2.84
N PRO A 34 -13.14 -12.88 1.80
CA PRO A 34 -14.02 -13.26 0.70
C PRO A 34 -13.54 -14.54 0.00
N LEU A 35 -14.48 -15.27 -0.60
CA LEU A 35 -14.11 -16.41 -1.44
C LEU A 35 -13.24 -15.94 -2.61
N ASN A 36 -12.22 -16.73 -2.94
CA ASN A 36 -11.24 -16.44 -3.99
C ASN A 36 -10.35 -15.22 -3.72
N THR A 37 -10.13 -14.89 -2.45
CA THR A 37 -9.14 -13.87 -2.06
C THR A 37 -7.75 -14.28 -2.55
N LEU A 38 -7.05 -13.36 -3.20
CA LEU A 38 -5.67 -13.55 -3.63
C LEU A 38 -4.71 -13.02 -2.55
N TYR A 39 -3.59 -13.71 -2.41
CA TYR A 39 -2.51 -13.27 -1.53
C TYR A 39 -1.47 -12.49 -2.33
N GLY A 40 -1.12 -11.30 -1.85
CA GLY A 40 -0.05 -10.50 -2.41
C GLY A 40 1.30 -10.83 -1.77
N ALA A 41 2.30 -11.04 -2.62
CA ALA A 41 3.69 -11.15 -2.18
C ALA A 41 4.51 -10.06 -2.87
N ILE A 42 5.37 -9.38 -2.12
CA ILE A 42 6.19 -8.28 -2.63
C ILE A 42 7.61 -8.80 -2.86
N GLY A 43 8.10 -8.69 -4.10
CA GLY A 43 9.51 -8.83 -4.42
C GLY A 43 10.23 -7.51 -4.16
N TRP A 44 11.37 -7.54 -3.49
CA TRP A 44 12.13 -6.33 -3.17
C TRP A 44 13.60 -6.44 -3.52
N SER A 45 14.23 -5.28 -3.66
CA SER A 45 15.66 -5.19 -3.95
C SER A 45 16.52 -5.69 -2.79
N LYS A 46 17.55 -6.49 -3.14
CA LYS A 46 18.62 -6.89 -2.23
C LYS A 46 19.84 -5.95 -2.32
N LYS A 47 19.74 -4.87 -3.08
CA LYS A 47 20.78 -3.86 -3.22
C LYS A 47 20.28 -2.52 -2.67
N ALA A 48 21.18 -1.79 -2.02
CA ALA A 48 20.86 -0.48 -1.46
C ALA A 48 20.80 0.62 -2.52
N HIS A 49 21.61 0.51 -3.57
CA HIS A 49 21.60 1.42 -4.71
C HIS A 49 22.19 0.69 -5.93
N ALA A 50 21.40 0.57 -6.99
CA ALA A 50 21.83 -0.14 -8.20
C ALA A 50 20.99 0.26 -9.41
N LYS A 51 21.59 0.17 -10.59
CA LYS A 51 20.89 0.28 -11.86
C LYS A 51 20.18 -1.05 -12.18
N ILE A 52 18.92 -0.97 -12.57
CA ILE A 52 18.17 -2.11 -13.06
C ILE A 52 18.52 -2.30 -14.54
N THR A 53 19.19 -3.39 -14.86
CA THR A 53 19.55 -3.74 -16.25
C THR A 53 18.49 -4.62 -16.89
N LYS A 54 17.89 -5.52 -16.12
CA LYS A 54 16.84 -6.44 -16.59
C LYS A 54 15.98 -6.88 -15.40
N ILE A 55 14.70 -7.02 -15.63
CA ILE A 55 13.76 -7.72 -14.77
C ILE A 55 13.26 -8.93 -15.57
N ASP A 56 13.52 -10.13 -15.09
CA ASP A 56 13.04 -11.36 -15.70
C ASP A 56 12.02 -12.00 -14.77
N LEU A 57 10.79 -12.07 -15.23
CA LEU A 57 9.62 -12.53 -14.46
C LEU A 57 9.09 -13.88 -14.95
N LYS A 58 9.71 -14.46 -15.99
CA LYS A 58 9.17 -15.67 -16.65
C LYS A 58 8.93 -16.83 -15.69
N ASP A 59 9.90 -17.11 -14.83
CA ASP A 59 9.80 -18.22 -13.89
C ASP A 59 8.70 -17.98 -12.84
N VAL A 60 8.53 -16.71 -12.42
CA VAL A 60 7.47 -16.33 -11.49
C VAL A 60 6.11 -16.43 -12.14
N GLU A 61 5.95 -15.89 -13.35
CA GLU A 61 4.70 -15.92 -14.10
C GLU A 61 4.24 -17.34 -14.44
N GLN A 62 5.18 -18.27 -14.60
CA GLN A 62 4.91 -19.68 -14.92
C GLN A 62 4.75 -20.55 -13.66
N SER A 63 4.99 -20.01 -12.47
CA SER A 63 4.88 -20.76 -11.23
C SER A 63 3.42 -21.09 -10.93
N GLU A 64 3.19 -22.31 -10.44
CA GLU A 64 1.85 -22.75 -10.04
C GLU A 64 1.29 -21.86 -8.94
N GLY A 65 0.04 -21.46 -9.09
CA GLY A 65 -0.66 -20.59 -8.13
C GLY A 65 -0.45 -19.09 -8.35
N VAL A 66 0.43 -18.68 -9.24
CA VAL A 66 0.59 -17.26 -9.60
C VAL A 66 -0.53 -16.84 -10.57
N ILE A 67 -1.32 -15.88 -10.15
CA ILE A 67 -2.42 -15.33 -10.97
C ILE A 67 -1.94 -14.17 -11.83
N SER A 68 -1.12 -13.29 -11.25
CA SER A 68 -0.59 -12.12 -11.95
C SER A 68 0.66 -11.60 -11.27
N VAL A 69 1.52 -10.96 -12.04
CA VAL A 69 2.69 -10.22 -11.55
C VAL A 69 2.54 -8.78 -11.97
N VAL A 70 2.66 -7.86 -11.03
CA VAL A 70 2.48 -6.42 -11.25
C VAL A 70 3.83 -5.72 -11.18
N THR A 71 4.10 -4.87 -12.15
CA THR A 71 5.34 -4.08 -12.26
C THR A 71 5.01 -2.61 -12.53
N TYR A 72 6.05 -1.78 -12.69
CA TYR A 72 5.88 -0.37 -13.05
C TYR A 72 5.06 -0.15 -14.35
N LYS A 73 4.99 -1.17 -15.24
CA LYS A 73 4.24 -1.11 -16.51
C LYS A 73 2.73 -1.19 -16.31
N ASP A 74 2.31 -1.76 -15.20
CA ASP A 74 0.91 -2.04 -14.89
C ASP A 74 0.26 -0.90 -14.11
N ILE A 75 1.02 0.13 -13.75
CA ILE A 75 0.51 1.31 -13.06
C ILE A 75 -0.36 2.14 -14.03
N PRO A 76 -1.66 2.30 -13.77
CA PRO A 76 -2.57 2.98 -14.70
C PRO A 76 -2.39 4.50 -14.77
N GLY A 77 -1.69 5.09 -13.82
CA GLY A 77 -1.41 6.52 -13.75
C GLY A 77 0.08 6.81 -13.73
N ARG A 78 0.47 7.83 -12.95
CA ARG A 78 1.88 8.14 -12.73
C ARG A 78 2.49 7.09 -11.79
N ASN A 79 3.64 6.58 -12.15
CA ASN A 79 4.45 5.70 -11.28
C ASN A 79 5.27 6.54 -10.29
N ASP A 80 4.59 7.43 -9.56
CA ASP A 80 5.21 8.33 -8.60
C ASP A 80 4.20 8.75 -7.54
N VAL A 81 4.54 8.62 -6.28
CA VAL A 81 3.72 8.98 -5.12
C VAL A 81 4.27 10.17 -4.35
N GLY A 82 5.27 10.86 -4.87
CA GLY A 82 5.86 12.04 -4.26
C GLY A 82 4.80 13.13 -4.02
N PRO A 83 4.50 13.49 -2.77
CA PRO A 83 3.40 14.41 -2.44
C PRO A 83 3.75 15.88 -2.73
N VAL A 84 5.02 16.22 -2.75
CA VAL A 84 5.52 17.59 -2.96
C VAL A 84 6.46 17.66 -4.16
N PHE A 85 7.39 16.72 -4.25
CA PHE A 85 8.35 16.60 -5.35
C PHE A 85 8.26 15.22 -5.98
N ASP A 86 8.46 15.17 -7.28
CA ASP A 86 8.57 13.91 -8.02
C ASP A 86 9.87 13.20 -7.65
N GLY A 87 9.87 11.88 -7.71
CA GLY A 87 11.05 11.05 -7.48
C GLY A 87 10.85 9.90 -6.49
N ASP A 88 9.61 9.63 -6.10
CA ASP A 88 9.25 8.49 -5.25
C ASP A 88 8.40 7.48 -6.04
N PRO A 89 9.03 6.62 -6.85
CA PRO A 89 8.31 5.69 -7.72
C PRO A 89 7.58 4.62 -6.90
N ILE A 90 6.38 4.24 -7.36
CA ILE A 90 5.63 3.10 -6.80
C ILE A 90 6.42 1.82 -7.02
N PHE A 91 6.85 1.58 -8.27
CA PHE A 91 7.80 0.52 -8.61
C PHE A 91 8.97 1.09 -9.41
N PRO A 92 10.21 0.77 -9.06
CA PRO A 92 11.37 1.29 -9.76
C PRO A 92 11.45 0.77 -11.19
N LYS A 93 11.81 1.67 -12.12
CA LYS A 93 11.95 1.35 -13.53
C LYS A 93 13.42 1.19 -13.96
N THR A 94 14.28 2.06 -13.49
CA THR A 94 15.65 2.16 -13.97
C THR A 94 16.72 1.95 -12.91
N LYS A 95 16.39 2.25 -11.67
CA LYS A 95 17.32 2.14 -10.54
C LYS A 95 16.56 1.82 -9.26
N VAL A 96 17.24 1.16 -8.35
CA VAL A 96 16.83 1.03 -6.95
C VAL A 96 17.66 1.98 -6.10
N GLU A 97 17.08 2.58 -5.10
CA GLU A 97 17.69 3.64 -4.29
C GLU A 97 17.88 3.24 -2.82
N TYR A 98 17.21 2.16 -2.38
CA TYR A 98 17.37 1.63 -1.04
C TYR A 98 17.15 0.12 -1.01
N PHE A 99 17.73 -0.53 0.01
CA PHE A 99 17.51 -1.94 0.25
C PHE A 99 16.04 -2.19 0.64
N GLY A 100 15.42 -3.17 0.02
CA GLY A 100 14.01 -3.49 0.28
C GLY A 100 13.02 -2.68 -0.56
N GLN A 101 13.47 -1.92 -1.55
CA GLN A 101 12.58 -1.24 -2.49
C GLN A 101 11.80 -2.28 -3.31
N PRO A 102 10.43 -2.18 -3.34
CA PRO A 102 9.57 -3.12 -4.06
C PRO A 102 9.68 -3.03 -5.56
#